data_acf0ddb392efe24b76259d5642895bec
#
_entry.id   acf0ddb392efe24b76259d5642895bec
#
_cell.length_a   1.000
_cell.length_b   1.000
_cell.length_c   1.000
_cell.angle_alpha   90.00
_cell.angle_beta   90.00
_cell.angle_gamma   90.00
#
_symmetry.space_group_name_H-M   'P 1'
#
loop_
_entity.id
_entity.type
_entity.pdbx_description
1 polymer ?
#
loop_
_entity_poly.entity_id
_entity_poly.type
_entity_poly.pdbx_seq_one_letter_code
_entity_poly.pdbx_strand_id
1 'polypeptide(L)'
;MKKINFDLYRCKGYLHIDKQVSIHKVKNYIVNPEKIAHHSFLPFLCYNKISEKFVGYERASTGNRPVKQKIRTLMYSGHLDSFIYKYYSDILNIYYNEWITEAKLDKYSVAYRTNRKHQSNINFAAEAIHFIEKQSTAYVIVGDFEKFFDTLDHELLKERLSAILNVKQLPPDWYNIYKSLTKFAFIDKETLDNSDNPLVQHNYISYFKNIRDFRKFKKENKCKLNKNSYGIPQGNSLSGILANIYAIDFDKCMSDISKDFDGFYQRYSDDFILVLNIEKLIDKYGEDYVEKVNEIIEDLSKTNRIYLQLEKIKTYFIKDKIVINNNDRVCQIDYLGFSFDGKNVKIREKSIYKFYRNARKLIYDSKVIQKRKGLAKLPNRHKIYSLYTDFGRSKYYPSNFISYAKRAQHIFNKISPNTNNLMLAQLKNRKKKIESALGYRIHSRIEKSNK
;
A
#
# COMPACT_ATOMS: atom_id res chain seq x y z
N MET A 1 -11.39 20.97 17.46
CA MET A 1 -10.84 19.63 17.14
C MET A 1 -11.89 18.74 16.50
N LYS A 2 -11.64 18.18 15.33
CA LYS A 2 -12.53 17.16 14.73
C LYS A 2 -12.62 15.97 15.66
N LYS A 3 -13.85 15.55 16.01
CA LYS A 3 -14.10 14.45 16.96
C LYS A 3 -13.67 13.11 16.36
N ILE A 4 -12.74 12.41 17.02
CA ILE A 4 -12.30 11.07 16.60
C ILE A 4 -13.42 10.07 16.88
N ASN A 5 -13.78 9.28 15.85
CA ASN A 5 -14.81 8.25 15.96
C ASN A 5 -14.21 6.91 16.38
N PHE A 6 -14.32 6.57 17.67
CA PHE A 6 -13.83 5.32 18.22
C PHE A 6 -14.64 4.08 17.79
N ASP A 7 -15.87 4.24 17.29
CA ASP A 7 -16.67 3.12 16.80
C ASP A 7 -16.07 2.44 15.56
N LEU A 8 -15.16 3.12 14.89
CA LEU A 8 -14.42 2.57 13.76
C LEU A 8 -13.20 1.75 14.17
N TYR A 9 -12.80 1.79 15.45
CA TYR A 9 -11.64 1.07 15.93
C TYR A 9 -11.97 -0.41 16.12
N ARG A 10 -11.20 -1.28 15.47
CA ARG A 10 -11.36 -2.73 15.55
C ARG A 10 -10.07 -3.37 16.03
N CYS A 11 -10.20 -4.27 17.00
CA CYS A 11 -9.09 -5.11 17.40
C CYS A 11 -8.64 -5.97 16.23
N LYS A 12 -7.33 -6.16 16.10
CA LYS A 12 -6.76 -6.99 15.04
C LYS A 12 -6.89 -8.46 15.37
N GLY A 13 -7.12 -9.30 14.34
CA GLY A 13 -7.34 -10.74 14.50
C GLY A 13 -6.07 -11.61 14.48
N TYR A 14 -4.87 -11.03 14.65
CA TYR A 14 -3.63 -11.79 14.73
C TYR A 14 -3.23 -12.13 16.17
N LEU A 15 -2.41 -13.15 16.35
CA LEU A 15 -1.77 -13.46 17.64
C LEU A 15 -0.64 -12.48 17.91
N HIS A 16 -0.54 -12.05 19.18
CA HIS A 16 0.56 -11.22 19.65
C HIS A 16 0.99 -11.62 21.06
N ILE A 17 1.95 -10.90 21.63
CA ILE A 17 2.44 -11.08 23.02
C ILE A 17 1.30 -10.81 24.00
N ASP A 18 0.51 -9.78 23.76
CA ASP A 18 -0.66 -9.40 24.54
C ASP A 18 -1.96 -10.01 23.99
N LYS A 19 -2.98 -10.05 24.84
CA LYS A 19 -4.33 -10.49 24.48
C LYS A 19 -5.08 -9.36 23.76
N GLN A 20 -6.03 -9.75 22.92
CA GLN A 20 -6.97 -8.81 22.32
C GLN A 20 -7.70 -8.01 23.39
N VAL A 21 -7.86 -6.72 23.16
CA VAL A 21 -8.54 -5.78 24.05
C VAL A 21 -9.59 -4.98 23.29
N SER A 22 -10.72 -4.69 23.95
CA SER A 22 -11.75 -3.82 23.38
C SER A 22 -11.35 -2.36 23.52
N ILE A 23 -11.64 -1.56 22.48
CA ILE A 23 -11.41 -0.11 22.50
C ILE A 23 -12.11 0.59 23.68
N HIS A 24 -13.31 0.12 24.07
CA HIS A 24 -14.07 0.68 25.18
C HIS A 24 -13.33 0.60 26.52
N LYS A 25 -12.53 -0.46 26.73
CA LYS A 25 -11.74 -0.64 27.98
C LYS A 25 -10.49 0.24 28.02
N VAL A 26 -9.95 0.63 26.86
CA VAL A 26 -8.64 1.31 26.78
C VAL A 26 -8.74 2.73 26.27
N LYS A 27 -9.91 3.21 25.87
CA LYS A 27 -10.12 4.56 25.32
C LYS A 27 -9.53 5.65 26.21
N ASN A 28 -9.85 5.66 27.51
CA ASN A 28 -9.36 6.66 28.45
C ASN A 28 -7.83 6.60 28.67
N TYR A 29 -7.22 5.46 28.40
CA TYR A 29 -5.78 5.30 28.44
C TYR A 29 -5.10 5.91 27.22
N ILE A 30 -5.57 5.55 26.02
CA ILE A 30 -4.93 5.93 24.76
C ILE A 30 -5.05 7.42 24.44
N VAL A 31 -6.06 8.10 25.00
CA VAL A 31 -6.25 9.55 24.81
C VAL A 31 -5.51 10.42 25.85
N ASN A 32 -4.87 9.81 26.84
CA ASN A 32 -4.18 10.52 27.91
C ASN A 32 -2.69 10.68 27.58
N PRO A 33 -2.20 11.91 27.27
CA PRO A 33 -0.80 12.13 26.85
C PRO A 33 0.21 11.72 27.93
N GLU A 34 -0.08 11.96 29.20
CA GLU A 34 0.83 11.61 30.31
C GLU A 34 1.04 10.10 30.38
N LYS A 35 -0.05 9.31 30.25
CA LYS A 35 0.06 7.85 30.20
C LYS A 35 0.85 7.36 29.00
N ILE A 36 0.67 8.01 27.85
CA ILE A 36 1.39 7.65 26.62
C ILE A 36 2.86 8.06 26.68
N ALA A 37 3.17 9.20 27.32
CA ALA A 37 4.57 9.62 27.55
C ALA A 37 5.40 8.55 28.30
N HIS A 38 4.76 7.78 29.17
CA HIS A 38 5.39 6.71 29.96
C HIS A 38 5.00 5.29 29.51
N HIS A 39 4.31 5.14 28.37
CA HIS A 39 3.89 3.84 27.87
C HIS A 39 5.08 3.00 27.39
N SER A 40 5.15 1.75 27.87
CA SER A 40 6.14 0.77 27.42
C SER A 40 5.59 -0.03 26.25
N PHE A 41 5.99 0.32 25.02
CA PHE A 41 5.59 -0.41 23.82
C PHE A 41 6.15 -1.83 23.80
N LEU A 42 5.32 -2.79 23.38
CA LEU A 42 5.75 -4.16 23.16
C LEU A 42 6.63 -4.26 21.91
N PRO A 43 7.54 -5.25 21.83
CA PRO A 43 8.24 -5.53 20.58
C PRO A 43 7.25 -5.84 19.47
N PHE A 44 7.55 -5.40 18.25
CA PHE A 44 6.80 -5.81 17.07
C PHE A 44 7.03 -7.30 16.77
N LEU A 45 6.03 -7.97 16.23
CA LEU A 45 6.20 -9.28 15.63
C LEU A 45 6.54 -9.13 14.15
N CYS A 46 7.74 -9.55 13.78
CA CYS A 46 8.24 -9.50 12.42
C CYS A 46 7.78 -10.72 11.63
N TYR A 47 7.22 -10.49 10.45
CA TYR A 47 6.74 -11.53 9.55
C TYR A 47 7.16 -11.25 8.12
N ASN A 48 7.82 -12.22 7.49
CA ASN A 48 8.23 -12.14 6.10
C ASN A 48 7.13 -12.67 5.18
N LYS A 49 6.45 -11.75 4.50
CA LYS A 49 5.48 -12.09 3.47
C LYS A 49 6.20 -12.38 2.15
N ILE A 50 6.32 -13.65 1.81
CA ILE A 50 6.91 -14.10 0.55
C ILE A 50 5.85 -14.03 -0.55
N SER A 51 6.19 -13.43 -1.67
CA SER A 51 5.38 -13.41 -2.88
C SER A 51 6.25 -13.66 -4.10
N GLU A 52 5.75 -14.43 -5.06
CA GLU A 52 6.45 -14.70 -6.32
C GLU A 52 6.12 -13.61 -7.35
N LYS A 53 7.15 -13.09 -8.01
CA LYS A 53 7.05 -12.15 -9.12
C LYS A 53 7.59 -12.82 -10.38
N PHE A 54 6.79 -12.86 -11.45
CA PHE A 54 7.25 -13.27 -12.76
C PHE A 54 8.29 -12.27 -13.29
N VAL A 55 9.43 -12.75 -13.79
CA VAL A 55 10.54 -11.91 -14.28
C VAL A 55 10.79 -11.99 -15.77
N GLY A 56 10.03 -12.81 -16.51
CA GLY A 56 10.22 -13.07 -17.94
C GLY A 56 11.13 -14.28 -18.20
N TYR A 57 10.98 -14.90 -19.35
CA TYR A 57 11.79 -16.08 -19.73
C TYR A 57 13.23 -15.71 -20.06
N GLU A 58 13.48 -14.51 -20.56
CA GLU A 58 14.81 -14.00 -20.89
C GLU A 58 15.75 -13.83 -19.67
N ARG A 59 15.18 -13.74 -18.47
CA ARG A 59 15.91 -13.59 -17.20
C ARG A 59 15.92 -14.86 -16.36
N ALA A 60 15.42 -15.96 -16.88
CA ALA A 60 15.46 -17.25 -16.21
C ALA A 60 16.81 -17.91 -16.48
N SER A 61 17.71 -17.87 -15.54
CA SER A 61 18.87 -18.76 -15.55
C SER A 61 18.38 -20.20 -15.37
N THR A 62 18.61 -21.04 -16.38
CA THR A 62 18.49 -22.50 -16.33
C THR A 62 17.13 -23.09 -15.94
N GLY A 63 16.29 -23.45 -16.93
CA GLY A 63 15.26 -24.51 -16.84
C GLY A 63 14.12 -24.36 -15.80
N ASN A 64 14.28 -23.49 -14.84
CA ASN A 64 13.33 -23.27 -13.77
C ASN A 64 12.30 -22.17 -14.13
N ARG A 65 11.13 -22.26 -13.51
CA ARG A 65 10.05 -21.30 -13.66
C ARG A 65 10.55 -19.85 -13.43
N PRO A 66 10.39 -18.89 -14.37
CA PRO A 66 10.98 -17.54 -14.31
C PRO A 66 10.28 -16.66 -13.28
N VAL A 67 10.38 -17.03 -12.02
CA VAL A 67 9.80 -16.30 -10.89
C VAL A 67 10.88 -15.92 -9.87
N LYS A 68 10.91 -14.64 -9.49
CA LYS A 68 11.73 -14.13 -8.40
C LYS A 68 10.86 -14.00 -7.15
N GLN A 69 11.36 -14.46 -6.02
CA GLN A 69 10.69 -14.20 -4.74
C GLN A 69 10.85 -12.74 -4.35
N LYS A 70 9.74 -12.10 -3.99
CA LYS A 70 9.74 -10.78 -3.34
C LYS A 70 9.32 -10.95 -1.89
N ILE A 71 10.25 -10.70 -1.00
CA ILE A 71 10.03 -10.70 0.45
C ILE A 71 9.63 -9.29 0.86
N ARG A 72 8.57 -9.18 1.65
CA ARG A 72 8.18 -7.95 2.36
C ARG A 72 8.14 -8.25 3.84
N THR A 73 8.97 -7.56 4.58
CA THR A 73 8.99 -7.61 6.04
C THR A 73 7.83 -6.76 6.58
N LEU A 74 6.91 -7.40 7.26
CA LEU A 74 5.77 -6.73 7.91
C LEU A 74 5.93 -6.85 9.42
N MET A 75 5.52 -5.81 10.14
CA MET A 75 5.63 -5.74 11.59
C MET A 75 4.27 -5.49 12.22
N TYR A 76 3.87 -6.37 13.13
CA TYR A 76 2.63 -6.25 13.89
C TYR A 76 2.92 -5.66 15.26
N SER A 77 2.19 -4.63 15.66
CA SER A 77 2.24 -4.08 17.01
C SER A 77 1.34 -4.87 17.97
N GLY A 78 1.58 -4.76 19.27
CA GLY A 78 0.66 -5.24 20.31
C GLY A 78 -0.75 -4.70 20.11
N HIS A 79 -1.74 -5.38 20.69
CA HIS A 79 -3.14 -5.00 20.51
C HIS A 79 -3.46 -3.63 21.12
N LEU A 80 -2.95 -3.35 22.34
CA LEU A 80 -3.07 -2.03 22.96
C LEU A 80 -2.28 -0.99 22.14
N ASP A 81 -1.05 -1.31 21.78
CA ASP A 81 -0.18 -0.43 20.99
C ASP A 81 -0.81 -0.07 19.65
N SER A 82 -1.50 -1.03 19.01
CA SER A 82 -2.20 -0.80 17.75
C SER A 82 -3.30 0.27 17.85
N PHE A 83 -3.99 0.35 19.00
CA PHE A 83 -4.96 1.41 19.26
C PHE A 83 -4.29 2.75 19.54
N ILE A 84 -3.15 2.77 20.25
CA ILE A 84 -2.37 3.98 20.49
C ILE A 84 -1.89 4.53 19.12
N TYR A 85 -1.24 3.72 18.31
CA TYR A 85 -0.79 4.15 16.98
C TYR A 85 -1.94 4.59 16.07
N LYS A 86 -3.10 3.93 16.14
CA LYS A 86 -4.27 4.35 15.37
C LYS A 86 -4.80 5.71 15.83
N TYR A 87 -4.88 5.95 17.14
CA TYR A 87 -5.32 7.22 17.68
C TYR A 87 -4.40 8.38 17.29
N TYR A 88 -3.10 8.21 17.46
CA TYR A 88 -2.12 9.22 17.04
C TYR A 88 -2.04 9.39 15.52
N SER A 89 -2.28 8.32 14.75
CA SER A 89 -2.42 8.43 13.30
C SER A 89 -3.62 9.29 12.90
N ASP A 90 -4.75 9.16 13.60
CA ASP A 90 -5.94 9.96 13.30
C ASP A 90 -5.75 11.44 13.67
N ILE A 91 -5.10 11.72 14.81
CA ILE A 91 -4.72 13.08 15.19
C ILE A 91 -3.74 13.66 14.16
N LEU A 92 -2.67 12.94 13.84
CA LEU A 92 -1.66 13.40 12.92
C LEU A 92 -2.22 13.65 11.51
N ASN A 93 -3.20 12.85 11.07
CA ASN A 93 -3.92 13.09 9.84
C ASN A 93 -4.71 14.41 9.86
N ILE A 94 -5.23 14.85 11.01
CA ILE A 94 -5.91 16.14 11.10
C ILE A 94 -4.90 17.27 10.88
N TYR A 95 -3.79 17.29 11.64
CA TYR A 95 -2.73 18.28 11.49
C TYR A 95 -2.15 18.30 10.07
N TYR A 96 -1.82 17.14 9.54
CA TYR A 96 -1.27 17.02 8.19
C TYR A 96 -2.24 17.53 7.11
N ASN A 97 -3.54 17.19 7.23
CA ASN A 97 -4.53 17.64 6.25
C ASN A 97 -4.77 19.15 6.31
N GLU A 98 -4.69 19.77 7.48
CA GLU A 98 -4.75 21.22 7.65
C GLU A 98 -3.52 21.88 7.03
N TRP A 99 -2.35 21.44 7.44
CA TRP A 99 -1.06 21.96 6.94
C TRP A 99 -0.93 21.86 5.41
N ILE A 100 -1.21 20.69 4.82
CA ILE A 100 -1.03 20.46 3.37
C ILE A 100 -2.03 21.26 2.54
N THR A 101 -3.20 21.59 3.11
CA THR A 101 -4.18 22.46 2.46
C THR A 101 -3.71 23.93 2.46
N GLU A 102 -3.20 24.42 3.59
CA GLU A 102 -2.60 25.75 3.70
C GLU A 102 -1.39 25.91 2.79
N ALA A 103 -0.54 24.89 2.70
CA ALA A 103 0.60 24.83 1.79
C ALA A 103 0.22 24.68 0.31
N LYS A 104 -1.07 24.56 -0.05
CA LYS A 104 -1.58 24.33 -1.42
C LYS A 104 -1.04 23.05 -2.08
N LEU A 105 -0.67 22.06 -1.26
CA LEU A 105 -0.15 20.77 -1.71
C LEU A 105 -1.20 19.64 -1.65
N ASP A 106 -2.45 19.96 -1.32
CA ASP A 106 -3.54 19.00 -1.06
C ASP A 106 -3.73 17.98 -2.19
N LYS A 107 -3.60 18.37 -3.44
CA LYS A 107 -3.84 17.52 -4.62
C LYS A 107 -2.67 16.58 -4.99
N TYR A 108 -1.48 16.79 -4.44
CA TYR A 108 -0.26 16.09 -4.88
C TYR A 108 0.03 14.81 -4.10
N SER A 109 -0.02 14.83 -2.77
CA SER A 109 0.15 13.65 -1.92
C SER A 109 -1.21 13.08 -1.53
N VAL A 110 -1.62 11.96 -2.11
CA VAL A 110 -3.01 11.51 -2.05
C VAL A 110 -3.27 10.24 -1.22
N ALA A 111 -2.23 9.44 -0.93
CA ALA A 111 -2.37 8.22 -0.14
C ALA A 111 -2.50 8.49 1.37
N TYR A 112 -3.05 7.52 2.13
CA TYR A 112 -3.13 7.49 3.60
C TYR A 112 -3.87 8.67 4.26
N ARG A 113 -4.67 9.44 3.53
CA ARG A 113 -5.33 10.65 4.00
C ARG A 113 -6.80 10.38 4.36
N THR A 114 -7.21 10.87 5.53
CA THR A 114 -8.58 10.66 6.05
C THR A 114 -9.61 11.62 5.48
N ASN A 115 -9.20 12.74 4.89
CA ASN A 115 -10.09 13.70 4.22
C ASN A 115 -10.47 13.28 2.78
N ARG A 116 -9.80 12.28 2.21
CA ARG A 116 -10.05 11.71 0.89
C ARG A 116 -11.06 10.54 0.96
N LYS A 117 -12.21 10.76 1.64
CA LYS A 117 -13.25 9.73 1.80
C LYS A 117 -13.76 9.23 0.47
N HIS A 118 -13.96 7.90 0.37
CA HIS A 118 -14.45 7.21 -0.83
C HIS A 118 -13.53 7.26 -2.06
N GLN A 119 -12.36 7.89 -1.96
CA GLN A 119 -11.34 7.84 -2.99
C GLN A 119 -10.39 6.66 -2.77
N SER A 120 -9.81 6.17 -3.85
CA SER A 120 -8.87 5.05 -3.85
C SER A 120 -7.89 5.21 -5.01
N ASN A 121 -6.94 4.30 -5.15
CA ASN A 121 -6.04 4.25 -6.29
C ASN A 121 -6.74 4.37 -7.66
N ILE A 122 -8.01 3.96 -7.76
CA ILE A 122 -8.80 4.08 -9.00
C ILE A 122 -9.03 5.56 -9.36
N ASN A 123 -9.46 6.36 -8.39
CA ASN A 123 -9.76 7.77 -8.60
C ASN A 123 -8.50 8.54 -8.99
N PHE A 124 -7.39 8.27 -8.27
CA PHE A 124 -6.12 8.95 -8.51
C PHE A 124 -5.48 8.54 -9.84
N ALA A 125 -5.59 7.26 -10.23
CA ALA A 125 -5.17 6.83 -11.56
C ALA A 125 -6.03 7.47 -12.67
N ALA A 126 -7.35 7.58 -12.46
CA ALA A 126 -8.24 8.19 -13.42
C ALA A 126 -7.96 9.68 -13.60
N GLU A 127 -7.64 10.41 -12.51
CA GLU A 127 -7.26 11.82 -12.52
C GLU A 127 -5.98 12.05 -13.33
N ALA A 128 -4.92 11.26 -13.06
CA ALA A 128 -3.66 11.34 -13.79
C ALA A 128 -3.82 11.00 -15.28
N ILE A 129 -4.53 9.93 -15.61
CA ILE A 129 -4.75 9.50 -16.99
C ILE A 129 -5.61 10.51 -17.75
N HIS A 130 -6.62 11.09 -17.11
CA HIS A 130 -7.42 12.14 -17.70
C HIS A 130 -6.61 13.40 -18.05
N PHE A 131 -5.63 13.76 -17.18
CA PHE A 131 -4.72 14.85 -17.48
C PHE A 131 -3.86 14.53 -18.71
N ILE A 132 -3.25 13.31 -18.76
CA ILE A 132 -2.40 12.87 -19.86
C ILE A 132 -3.18 12.83 -21.19
N GLU A 133 -4.40 12.36 -21.17
CA GLU A 133 -5.25 12.24 -22.37
C GLU A 133 -5.53 13.56 -23.07
N LYS A 134 -5.54 14.66 -22.31
CA LYS A 134 -5.77 16.02 -22.83
C LYS A 134 -4.53 16.64 -23.48
N GLN A 135 -3.36 16.01 -23.29
CA GLN A 135 -2.12 16.52 -23.85
C GLN A 135 -1.94 16.05 -25.30
N SER A 136 -1.56 16.97 -26.19
CA SER A 136 -1.09 16.65 -27.54
C SER A 136 0.31 16.06 -27.49
N THR A 137 1.18 16.69 -26.70
CA THR A 137 2.56 16.26 -26.44
C THR A 137 2.83 16.32 -24.94
N ALA A 138 3.46 15.29 -24.38
CA ALA A 138 3.86 15.29 -22.97
C ALA A 138 5.04 14.35 -22.71
N TYR A 139 5.91 14.75 -21.80
CA TYR A 139 6.92 13.91 -21.17
C TYR A 139 6.35 13.39 -19.85
N VAL A 140 6.32 12.06 -19.69
CA VAL A 140 5.71 11.41 -18.53
C VAL A 140 6.74 10.55 -17.81
N ILE A 141 6.90 10.77 -16.52
CA ILE A 141 7.77 9.97 -15.64
C ILE A 141 6.91 9.26 -14.62
N VAL A 142 7.05 7.94 -14.52
CA VAL A 142 6.46 7.12 -13.46
C VAL A 142 7.59 6.51 -12.65
N GLY A 143 7.64 6.82 -11.36
CA GLY A 143 8.70 6.39 -10.44
C GLY A 143 8.18 5.70 -9.19
N ASP A 144 9.09 5.04 -8.48
CA ASP A 144 8.85 4.28 -7.23
C ASP A 144 10.02 4.52 -6.28
N PHE A 145 9.75 4.86 -5.02
CA PHE A 145 10.79 5.00 -4.01
C PHE A 145 11.31 3.64 -3.56
N GLU A 146 12.62 3.50 -3.44
CA GLU A 146 13.20 2.24 -3.00
C GLU A 146 13.02 2.04 -1.50
N LYS A 147 12.36 0.93 -1.12
CA LYS A 147 12.17 0.52 0.28
C LYS A 147 11.75 1.68 1.19
N PHE A 148 10.84 2.52 0.74
CA PHE A 148 10.53 3.84 1.31
C PHE A 148 10.41 3.84 2.85
N PHE A 149 9.66 2.90 3.43
CA PHE A 149 9.52 2.81 4.89
C PHE A 149 10.80 2.37 5.60
N ASP A 150 11.65 1.61 4.93
CA ASP A 150 12.87 1.04 5.49
C ASP A 150 14.05 2.01 5.45
N THR A 151 13.91 3.14 4.73
CA THR A 151 14.99 4.10 4.46
C THR A 151 14.73 5.51 5.01
N LEU A 152 13.59 5.76 5.66
CA LEU A 152 13.24 7.06 6.22
C LEU A 152 14.26 7.47 7.30
N ASP A 153 15.01 8.54 7.07
CA ASP A 153 15.96 9.11 8.03
C ASP A 153 15.23 9.63 9.26
N HIS A 154 15.72 9.27 10.45
CA HIS A 154 15.03 9.57 11.70
C HIS A 154 15.07 11.05 12.07
N GLU A 155 16.20 11.73 11.85
CA GLU A 155 16.34 13.16 12.19
C GLU A 155 15.42 14.01 11.31
N LEU A 156 15.47 13.79 9.99
CA LEU A 156 14.61 14.48 9.05
C LEU A 156 13.12 14.21 9.32
N LEU A 157 12.76 12.96 9.66
CA LEU A 157 11.40 12.61 10.06
C LEU A 157 10.96 13.36 11.32
N LYS A 158 11.85 13.48 12.31
CA LYS A 158 11.58 14.21 13.57
C LYS A 158 11.38 15.70 13.31
N GLU A 159 12.22 16.30 12.50
CA GLU A 159 12.14 17.70 12.10
C GLU A 159 10.78 17.99 11.44
N ARG A 160 10.44 17.23 10.39
CA ARG A 160 9.18 17.40 9.66
C ARG A 160 7.94 17.10 10.51
N LEU A 161 8.02 16.10 11.39
CA LEU A 161 6.95 15.84 12.35
C LEU A 161 6.73 17.02 13.32
N SER A 162 7.82 17.62 13.82
CA SER A 162 7.75 18.80 14.68
C SER A 162 7.15 19.99 13.96
N ALA A 163 7.49 20.20 12.69
CA ALA A 163 6.90 21.25 11.85
C ALA A 163 5.40 21.07 11.64
N ILE A 164 4.94 19.84 11.34
CA ILE A 164 3.51 19.54 11.19
C ILE A 164 2.72 19.75 12.50
N LEU A 165 3.32 19.41 13.63
CA LEU A 165 2.70 19.61 14.95
C LEU A 165 2.83 21.06 15.42
N ASN A 166 3.55 21.92 14.70
CA ASN A 166 3.85 23.32 15.04
C ASN A 166 4.49 23.46 16.43
N VAL A 167 5.51 22.64 16.69
CA VAL A 167 6.25 22.63 17.96
C VAL A 167 7.76 22.69 17.74
N LYS A 168 8.50 23.33 18.65
CA LYS A 168 9.98 23.35 18.63
C LYS A 168 10.57 21.99 19.03
N GLN A 169 9.92 21.31 19.95
CA GLN A 169 10.31 19.98 20.43
C GLN A 169 9.06 19.12 20.56
N LEU A 170 9.19 17.83 20.23
CA LEU A 170 8.06 16.90 20.35
C LEU A 170 7.62 16.82 21.82
N PRO A 171 6.32 16.97 22.13
CA PRO A 171 5.76 16.68 23.43
C PRO A 171 6.13 15.26 23.90
N PRO A 172 6.21 15.00 25.23
CA PRO A 172 6.70 13.72 25.75
C PRO A 172 5.98 12.48 25.20
N ASP A 173 4.67 12.55 25.00
CA ASP A 173 3.86 11.49 24.40
C ASP A 173 4.21 11.26 22.91
N TRP A 174 4.29 12.31 22.13
CA TRP A 174 4.71 12.25 20.72
C TRP A 174 6.16 11.76 20.57
N TYR A 175 7.03 12.21 21.48
CA TYR A 175 8.42 11.74 21.48
C TYR A 175 8.51 10.24 21.80
N ASN A 176 7.73 9.73 22.77
CA ASN A 176 7.69 8.30 23.08
C ASN A 176 7.18 7.48 21.90
N ILE A 177 6.14 7.95 21.19
CA ILE A 177 5.64 7.32 19.98
C ILE A 177 6.68 7.34 18.86
N TYR A 178 7.30 8.50 18.60
CA TYR A 178 8.39 8.60 17.61
C TYR A 178 9.53 7.62 17.95
N LYS A 179 9.96 7.58 19.20
CA LYS A 179 11.00 6.67 19.68
C LYS A 179 10.60 5.19 19.47
N SER A 180 9.35 4.85 19.74
CA SER A 180 8.85 3.48 19.58
C SER A 180 8.83 3.00 18.11
N LEU A 181 8.78 3.92 17.15
CA LEU A 181 8.80 3.62 15.71
C LEU A 181 10.18 3.74 15.06
N THR A 182 11.10 4.47 15.68
CA THR A 182 12.48 4.65 15.16
C THR A 182 13.47 3.72 15.83
N LYS A 183 13.37 3.52 17.12
CA LYS A 183 14.21 2.60 17.92
C LYS A 183 13.42 1.36 18.35
N PHE A 184 12.63 0.82 17.45
CA PHE A 184 11.74 -0.29 17.74
C PHE A 184 12.48 -1.60 18.03
N ALA A 185 11.89 -2.39 18.95
CA ALA A 185 12.26 -3.77 19.17
C ALA A 185 11.34 -4.70 18.38
N PHE A 186 11.87 -5.85 17.93
CA PHE A 186 11.05 -6.85 17.26
C PHE A 186 11.51 -8.29 17.54
N ILE A 187 10.61 -9.23 17.35
CA ILE A 187 10.83 -10.68 17.42
C ILE A 187 10.30 -11.28 16.13
N ASP A 188 11.06 -12.20 15.53
CA ASP A 188 10.57 -12.93 14.36
C ASP A 188 9.41 -13.84 14.79
N LYS A 189 8.29 -13.74 14.08
CA LYS A 189 7.10 -14.54 14.40
C LYS A 189 7.38 -16.04 14.39
N GLU A 190 8.23 -16.51 13.48
CA GLU A 190 8.64 -17.91 13.38
C GLU A 190 9.35 -18.40 14.64
N THR A 191 10.09 -17.54 15.35
CA THR A 191 10.72 -17.88 16.63
C THR A 191 9.68 -18.23 17.69
N LEU A 192 8.52 -17.57 17.69
CA LEU A 192 7.43 -17.88 18.62
C LEU A 192 6.60 -19.07 18.14
N ASP A 193 6.32 -19.16 16.83
CA ASP A 193 5.53 -20.26 16.26
C ASP A 193 6.19 -21.63 16.47
N ASN A 194 7.53 -21.69 16.43
CA ASN A 194 8.32 -22.90 16.53
C ASN A 194 9.04 -23.06 17.89
N SER A 195 8.62 -22.31 18.91
CA SER A 195 9.28 -22.32 20.22
C SER A 195 8.81 -23.49 21.07
N ASP A 196 9.75 -24.25 21.60
CA ASP A 196 9.49 -25.33 22.61
C ASP A 196 9.53 -24.78 24.04
N ASN A 197 9.74 -23.46 24.22
CA ASN A 197 9.77 -22.85 25.55
C ASN A 197 8.38 -22.94 26.21
N PRO A 198 8.26 -23.50 27.43
CA PRO A 198 6.97 -23.73 28.10
C PRO A 198 6.19 -22.45 28.42
N LEU A 199 6.83 -21.28 28.36
CA LEU A 199 6.17 -19.99 28.53
C LEU A 199 5.42 -19.55 27.28
N VAL A 200 5.73 -20.10 26.10
CA VAL A 200 5.08 -19.78 24.82
C VAL A 200 3.85 -20.66 24.65
N GLN A 201 2.71 -20.02 24.48
CA GLN A 201 1.43 -20.70 24.28
C GLN A 201 1.13 -20.87 22.79
N HIS A 202 0.77 -22.09 22.38
CA HIS A 202 0.31 -22.39 21.02
C HIS A 202 -1.23 -22.36 20.90
N ASN A 203 -1.88 -21.45 21.64
CA ASN A 203 -3.32 -21.23 21.56
C ASN A 203 -3.64 -20.09 20.55
N TYR A 204 -4.95 -19.87 20.30
CA TYR A 204 -5.41 -18.83 19.37
C TYR A 204 -5.67 -17.46 20.04
N ILE A 205 -5.19 -17.24 21.28
CA ILE A 205 -5.49 -16.04 22.07
C ILE A 205 -4.28 -15.10 22.11
N SER A 206 -3.12 -15.59 22.55
CA SER A 206 -1.87 -14.85 22.65
C SER A 206 -0.69 -15.83 22.80
N TYR A 207 0.53 -15.38 22.49
CA TYR A 207 1.74 -16.21 22.68
C TYR A 207 2.11 -16.40 24.16
N PHE A 208 1.67 -15.51 25.04
CA PHE A 208 1.98 -15.61 26.46
C PHE A 208 0.70 -15.49 27.30
N LYS A 209 0.66 -16.20 28.43
CA LYS A 209 -0.47 -16.12 29.38
C LYS A 209 -0.63 -14.71 29.94
N ASN A 210 0.50 -14.07 30.23
CA ASN A 210 0.58 -12.70 30.76
C ASN A 210 1.93 -12.06 30.42
N ILE A 211 2.06 -10.76 30.69
CA ILE A 211 3.27 -10.00 30.40
C ILE A 211 4.50 -10.41 31.25
N ARG A 212 4.28 -11.04 32.42
CA ARG A 212 5.37 -11.54 33.27
C ARG A 212 6.07 -12.71 32.61
N ASP A 213 5.31 -13.61 31.99
CA ASP A 213 5.86 -14.75 31.24
C ASP A 213 6.66 -14.29 30.02
N PHE A 214 6.17 -13.28 29.31
CA PHE A 214 6.93 -12.63 28.25
C PHE A 214 8.24 -12.01 28.76
N ARG A 215 8.22 -11.32 29.90
CA ARG A 215 9.43 -10.74 30.51
C ARG A 215 10.47 -11.80 30.88
N LYS A 216 10.03 -12.98 31.37
CA LYS A 216 10.93 -14.12 31.65
C LYS A 216 11.53 -14.65 30.32
N PHE A 217 10.67 -14.92 29.33
CA PHE A 217 11.12 -15.37 28.01
C PHE A 217 12.14 -14.38 27.38
N LYS A 218 11.93 -13.08 27.49
CA LYS A 218 12.81 -12.06 26.93
C LYS A 218 14.21 -12.03 27.57
N LYS A 219 14.36 -12.49 28.80
CA LYS A 219 15.69 -12.58 29.45
C LYS A 219 16.59 -13.58 28.73
N GLU A 220 16.02 -14.72 28.30
CA GLU A 220 16.71 -15.79 27.59
C GLU A 220 16.78 -15.54 26.08
N ASN A 221 15.70 -14.98 25.53
CA ASN A 221 15.52 -14.72 24.11
C ASN A 221 15.50 -13.23 23.83
N LYS A 222 16.68 -12.65 23.53
CA LYS A 222 16.83 -11.21 23.28
C LYS A 222 16.03 -10.77 22.06
N CYS A 223 15.23 -9.70 22.22
CA CYS A 223 14.60 -9.02 21.09
C CYS A 223 15.64 -8.37 20.19
N LYS A 224 15.43 -8.40 18.89
CA LYS A 224 16.19 -7.60 17.94
C LYS A 224 15.78 -6.13 18.07
N LEU A 225 16.71 -5.22 17.81
CA LEU A 225 16.48 -3.77 17.88
C LEU A 225 16.84 -3.13 16.55
N ASN A 226 16.08 -2.13 16.15
CA ASN A 226 16.53 -1.24 15.09
C ASN A 226 17.65 -0.34 15.63
N LYS A 227 18.89 -0.62 15.21
CA LYS A 227 20.09 0.15 15.59
C LYS A 227 20.40 1.26 14.58
N ASN A 228 19.74 1.26 13.43
CA ASN A 228 20.00 2.23 12.37
C ASN A 228 19.47 3.62 12.77
N SER A 229 19.99 4.65 12.10
CA SER A 229 19.44 6.02 12.14
C SER A 229 18.30 6.22 11.15
N TYR A 230 17.79 5.16 10.54
CA TYR A 230 16.73 5.19 9.53
C TYR A 230 15.80 3.97 9.65
N GLY A 231 14.65 4.08 8.97
CA GLY A 231 13.64 3.03 8.85
C GLY A 231 12.60 3.02 9.96
N ILE A 232 11.34 2.78 9.58
CA ILE A 232 10.20 2.62 10.48
C ILE A 232 9.42 1.33 10.15
N PRO A 233 8.69 0.73 11.12
CA PRO A 233 7.97 -0.54 10.92
C PRO A 233 6.89 -0.44 9.85
N GLN A 234 6.94 -1.31 8.84
CA GLN A 234 5.88 -1.43 7.84
C GLN A 234 4.72 -2.31 8.35
N GLY A 235 3.49 -1.80 8.30
CA GLY A 235 2.28 -2.50 8.75
C GLY A 235 1.58 -1.85 9.95
N ASN A 236 2.12 -0.76 10.45
CA ASN A 236 1.53 0.09 11.49
C ASN A 236 0.62 1.17 10.86
N SER A 237 -0.43 1.57 11.57
CA SER A 237 -1.37 2.60 11.10
C SER A 237 -0.73 4.00 10.99
N LEU A 238 0.29 4.29 11.78
CA LEU A 238 0.95 5.60 11.82
C LEU A 238 2.01 5.74 10.72
N SER A 239 2.64 4.64 10.29
CA SER A 239 3.74 4.66 9.34
C SER A 239 3.37 5.31 8.00
N GLY A 240 2.15 5.10 7.51
CA GLY A 240 1.71 5.68 6.22
C GLY A 240 1.67 7.20 6.23
N ILE A 241 1.13 7.82 7.29
CA ILE A 241 1.09 9.29 7.40
C ILE A 241 2.47 9.87 7.69
N LEU A 242 3.31 9.18 8.46
CA LEU A 242 4.70 9.59 8.67
C LEU A 242 5.51 9.60 7.37
N ALA A 243 5.29 8.62 6.50
CA ALA A 243 5.91 8.58 5.18
C ALA A 243 5.45 9.76 4.28
N ASN A 244 4.18 10.18 4.37
CA ASN A 244 3.72 11.38 3.69
C ASN A 244 4.39 12.64 4.24
N ILE A 245 4.48 12.78 5.56
CA ILE A 245 5.14 13.91 6.23
C ILE A 245 6.63 13.96 5.85
N TYR A 246 7.28 12.81 5.77
CA TYR A 246 8.67 12.72 5.36
C TYR A 246 8.92 13.27 3.95
N ALA A 247 8.00 13.07 3.01
CA ALA A 247 8.17 13.46 1.62
C ALA A 247 7.64 14.87 1.28
N ILE A 248 7.26 15.68 2.26
CA ILE A 248 6.62 17.00 2.03
C ILE A 248 7.46 17.91 1.13
N ASP A 249 8.76 18.07 1.41
CA ASP A 249 9.61 19.00 0.65
C ASP A 249 9.87 18.47 -0.76
N PHE A 250 10.00 17.15 -0.92
CA PHE A 250 10.04 16.52 -2.23
C PHE A 250 8.74 16.80 -3.01
N ASP A 251 7.58 16.62 -2.39
CA ASP A 251 6.27 16.89 -3.02
C ASP A 251 6.14 18.37 -3.41
N LYS A 252 6.64 19.28 -2.57
CA LYS A 252 6.64 20.73 -2.85
C LYS A 252 7.44 21.03 -4.10
N CYS A 253 8.71 20.61 -4.15
CA CYS A 253 9.56 20.84 -5.32
C CYS A 253 8.98 20.22 -6.60
N MET A 254 8.51 18.96 -6.53
CA MET A 254 7.89 18.30 -7.68
C MET A 254 6.59 19.01 -8.13
N SER A 255 5.83 19.57 -7.18
CA SER A 255 4.64 20.37 -7.52
C SER A 255 4.99 21.67 -8.23
N ASP A 256 6.09 22.30 -7.84
CA ASP A 256 6.53 23.55 -8.45
C ASP A 256 7.06 23.28 -9.87
N ILE A 257 7.86 22.22 -10.06
CA ILE A 257 8.25 21.76 -11.40
C ILE A 257 7.01 21.50 -12.28
N SER A 258 6.01 20.80 -11.73
CA SER A 258 4.80 20.53 -12.52
C SER A 258 4.05 21.79 -12.94
N LYS A 259 4.04 22.85 -12.11
CA LYS A 259 3.42 24.15 -12.45
C LYS A 259 4.21 24.92 -13.49
N ASP A 260 5.56 24.94 -13.39
CA ASP A 260 6.45 25.64 -14.30
C ASP A 260 6.30 25.14 -15.74
N PHE A 261 5.96 23.88 -15.92
CA PHE A 261 5.81 23.24 -17.23
C PHE A 261 4.37 22.85 -17.58
N ASP A 262 3.34 23.55 -17.06
CA ASP A 262 1.92 23.28 -17.26
C ASP A 262 1.57 21.78 -17.10
N GLY A 263 2.21 21.15 -16.14
CA GLY A 263 2.19 19.71 -15.95
C GLY A 263 1.26 19.25 -14.83
N PHE A 264 1.46 18.00 -14.48
CA PHE A 264 0.73 17.32 -13.42
C PHE A 264 1.69 16.49 -12.58
N TYR A 265 1.57 16.60 -11.26
CA TYR A 265 2.28 15.75 -10.32
C TYR A 265 1.31 15.11 -9.34
N GLN A 266 1.54 13.83 -9.04
CA GLN A 266 0.78 13.12 -8.01
C GLN A 266 1.62 11.99 -7.42
N ARG A 267 1.62 11.85 -6.08
CA ARG A 267 2.25 10.76 -5.36
C ARG A 267 1.25 9.95 -4.55
N TYR A 268 1.31 8.63 -4.71
CA TYR A 268 0.53 7.66 -3.96
C TYR A 268 1.48 6.74 -3.18
N SER A 269 1.81 7.06 -1.93
CA SER A 269 2.80 6.36 -1.10
C SER A 269 4.21 6.47 -1.70
N ASP A 270 4.75 5.35 -2.17
CA ASP A 270 6.02 5.20 -2.86
C ASP A 270 5.94 5.40 -4.38
N ASP A 271 4.76 5.24 -4.97
CA ASP A 271 4.55 5.46 -6.41
C ASP A 271 4.28 6.95 -6.71
N PHE A 272 4.94 7.54 -7.71
CA PHE A 272 4.63 8.87 -8.21
C PHE A 272 4.51 8.93 -9.73
N ILE A 273 3.84 9.95 -10.22
CA ILE A 273 3.75 10.29 -11.63
C ILE A 273 3.98 11.81 -11.80
N LEU A 274 4.82 12.17 -12.77
CA LEU A 274 5.06 13.53 -13.22
C LEU A 274 4.79 13.60 -14.71
N VAL A 275 4.01 14.58 -15.13
CA VAL A 275 3.68 14.84 -16.53
C VAL A 275 4.07 16.28 -16.83
N LEU A 276 4.85 16.54 -17.87
CA LEU A 276 5.34 17.86 -18.24
C LEU A 276 5.08 18.12 -19.72
N ASN A 277 4.81 19.38 -20.08
CA ASN A 277 4.65 19.81 -21.46
C ASN A 277 6.03 19.83 -22.16
N ILE A 278 6.15 19.11 -23.28
CA ILE A 278 7.43 18.98 -24.00
C ILE A 278 7.86 20.30 -24.61
N GLU A 279 6.95 21.11 -25.18
CA GLU A 279 7.29 22.39 -25.81
C GLU A 279 7.95 23.33 -24.80
N LYS A 280 7.37 23.49 -23.62
CA LYS A 280 7.96 24.29 -22.54
C LYS A 280 9.30 23.74 -22.03
N LEU A 281 9.47 22.41 -22.04
CA LEU A 281 10.74 21.79 -21.68
C LEU A 281 11.84 22.13 -22.70
N ILE A 282 11.52 22.05 -23.99
CA ILE A 282 12.44 22.39 -25.07
C ILE A 282 12.78 23.89 -25.02
N ASP A 283 11.80 24.76 -24.79
CA ASP A 283 12.02 26.21 -24.67
C ASP A 283 13.00 26.57 -23.55
N LYS A 284 12.98 25.80 -22.44
CA LYS A 284 13.82 26.07 -21.27
C LYS A 284 15.17 25.38 -21.30
N TYR A 285 15.21 24.13 -21.78
CA TYR A 285 16.38 23.25 -21.67
C TYR A 285 16.93 22.76 -23.02
N GLY A 286 16.29 23.12 -24.14
CA GLY A 286 16.66 22.61 -25.47
C GLY A 286 16.35 21.09 -25.61
N GLU A 287 17.09 20.42 -26.48
CA GLU A 287 16.91 18.98 -26.78
C GLU A 287 17.34 18.09 -25.61
N ASP A 288 18.19 18.57 -24.70
CA ASP A 288 18.71 17.83 -23.55
C ASP A 288 17.72 17.84 -22.35
N TYR A 289 16.45 18.20 -22.55
CA TYR A 289 15.45 18.35 -21.48
C TYR A 289 15.23 17.05 -20.69
N VAL A 290 15.40 15.88 -21.31
CA VAL A 290 15.21 14.59 -20.65
C VAL A 290 16.28 14.38 -19.56
N GLU A 291 17.55 14.62 -19.91
CA GLU A 291 18.69 14.54 -19.01
C GLU A 291 18.55 15.56 -17.90
N LYS A 292 18.19 16.79 -18.23
CA LYS A 292 18.02 17.87 -17.24
C LYS A 292 16.91 17.59 -16.23
N VAL A 293 15.77 17.09 -16.65
CA VAL A 293 14.67 16.72 -15.75
C VAL A 293 15.08 15.54 -14.85
N ASN A 294 15.79 14.54 -15.38
CA ASN A 294 16.29 13.43 -14.59
C ASN A 294 17.32 13.87 -13.54
N GLU A 295 18.29 14.74 -13.91
CA GLU A 295 19.25 15.34 -12.98
C GLU A 295 18.53 16.06 -11.83
N ILE A 296 17.53 16.89 -12.14
CA ILE A 296 16.76 17.63 -11.13
C ILE A 296 16.05 16.66 -10.17
N ILE A 297 15.39 15.62 -10.69
CA ILE A 297 14.68 14.62 -9.83
C ILE A 297 15.67 13.85 -8.97
N GLU A 298 16.84 13.48 -9.48
CA GLU A 298 17.88 12.79 -8.71
C GLU A 298 18.43 13.68 -7.59
N ASP A 299 18.69 14.94 -7.85
CA ASP A 299 19.19 15.90 -6.87
C ASP A 299 18.14 16.18 -5.77
N LEU A 300 16.87 16.32 -6.16
CA LEU A 300 15.77 16.42 -5.20
C LEU A 300 15.66 15.18 -4.33
N SER A 301 15.86 14.01 -4.90
CA SER A 301 15.83 12.75 -4.12
C SER A 301 16.97 12.70 -3.12
N LYS A 302 18.18 13.05 -3.50
CA LYS A 302 19.37 13.12 -2.62
C LYS A 302 19.16 14.13 -1.50
N THR A 303 18.74 15.36 -1.83
CA THR A 303 18.49 16.45 -0.87
C THR A 303 17.47 16.04 0.18
N ASN A 304 16.41 15.33 -0.23
CA ASN A 304 15.34 14.85 0.65
C ASN A 304 15.62 13.48 1.28
N ARG A 305 16.81 12.92 1.08
CA ARG A 305 17.18 11.58 1.56
C ARG A 305 16.14 10.52 1.18
N ILE A 306 15.58 10.62 -0.03
CA ILE A 306 14.65 9.66 -0.63
C ILE A 306 15.39 8.88 -1.70
N TYR A 307 15.36 7.56 -1.62
CA TYR A 307 16.05 6.73 -2.61
C TYR A 307 15.09 6.36 -3.74
N LEU A 308 15.45 6.72 -4.96
CA LEU A 308 14.72 6.34 -6.16
C LEU A 308 15.15 4.96 -6.64
N GLN A 309 14.19 4.14 -7.04
CA GLN A 309 14.50 2.87 -7.68
C GLN A 309 14.70 3.08 -9.17
N LEU A 310 15.91 3.49 -9.59
CA LEU A 310 16.23 3.88 -10.96
C LEU A 310 15.81 2.83 -12.00
N GLU A 311 15.99 1.53 -11.73
CA GLU A 311 15.54 0.43 -12.60
C GLU A 311 14.01 0.39 -12.83
N LYS A 312 13.23 1.09 -12.03
CA LYS A 312 11.77 1.16 -12.14
C LYS A 312 11.26 2.48 -12.63
N ILE A 313 12.09 3.50 -12.67
CA ILE A 313 11.70 4.76 -13.30
C ILE A 313 11.43 4.47 -14.77
N LYS A 314 10.26 4.80 -15.21
CA LYS A 314 9.84 4.65 -16.60
C LYS A 314 9.48 6.00 -17.15
N THR A 315 10.05 6.30 -18.26
CA THR A 315 9.80 7.53 -19.02
C THR A 315 9.03 7.21 -20.28
N TYR A 316 8.11 8.09 -20.61
CA TYR A 316 7.24 7.95 -21.77
C TYR A 316 7.05 9.30 -22.43
N PHE A 317 6.81 9.29 -23.72
CA PHE A 317 6.44 10.45 -24.51
C PHE A 317 5.03 10.24 -25.08
N ILE A 318 4.23 11.28 -24.99
CA ILE A 318 2.92 11.33 -25.65
C ILE A 318 3.12 12.15 -26.93
N LYS A 319 2.73 11.61 -28.05
CA LYS A 319 2.66 12.27 -29.37
C LYS A 319 1.38 11.83 -30.05
N ASP A 320 0.49 12.76 -30.34
CA ASP A 320 -0.79 12.52 -31.05
C ASP A 320 -1.58 11.32 -30.49
N LYS A 321 -1.73 11.23 -29.16
CA LYS A 321 -2.42 10.14 -28.46
C LYS A 321 -1.75 8.76 -28.61
N ILE A 322 -0.48 8.73 -28.94
CA ILE A 322 0.35 7.52 -28.96
C ILE A 322 1.35 7.63 -27.81
N VAL A 323 1.49 6.56 -27.04
CA VAL A 323 2.49 6.43 -25.97
C VAL A 323 3.71 5.71 -26.53
N ILE A 324 4.87 6.35 -26.46
CA ILE A 324 6.16 5.76 -26.84
C ILE A 324 7.14 5.79 -25.67
N ASN A 325 8.10 4.89 -25.65
CA ASN A 325 9.19 4.86 -24.66
C ASN A 325 10.46 5.54 -25.24
N ASN A 326 11.53 5.60 -24.44
CA ASN A 326 12.84 6.17 -24.82
C ASN A 326 13.48 5.51 -26.09
N ASN A 327 12.98 4.39 -26.54
CA ASN A 327 13.46 3.69 -27.74
C ASN A 327 12.47 3.82 -28.91
N ASP A 328 11.61 4.84 -28.91
CA ASP A 328 10.55 5.11 -29.90
C ASP A 328 9.58 3.93 -30.15
N ARG A 329 9.47 3.01 -29.17
CA ARG A 329 8.55 1.88 -29.28
C ARG A 329 7.21 2.21 -28.63
N VAL A 330 6.14 1.94 -29.37
CA VAL A 330 4.77 2.06 -28.85
C VAL A 330 4.61 1.17 -27.61
N CYS A 331 4.09 1.75 -26.55
CA CYS A 331 3.96 1.07 -25.26
C CYS A 331 2.73 1.55 -24.48
N GLN A 332 2.67 1.24 -23.19
CA GLN A 332 1.57 1.65 -22.30
C GLN A 332 2.13 2.21 -21.00
N ILE A 333 1.53 3.27 -20.50
CA ILE A 333 1.81 3.83 -19.18
C ILE A 333 1.12 2.96 -18.13
N ASP A 334 1.90 2.40 -17.22
CA ASP A 334 1.42 1.64 -16.07
C ASP A 334 1.42 2.51 -14.81
N TYR A 335 0.26 2.92 -14.30
CA TYR A 335 0.15 3.70 -13.05
C TYR A 335 -0.97 3.17 -12.15
N LEU A 336 -0.70 3.02 -10.85
CA LEU A 336 -1.62 2.57 -9.77
C LEU A 336 -2.51 1.36 -10.11
N GLY A 337 -2.01 0.46 -10.93
CA GLY A 337 -2.73 -0.78 -11.29
C GLY A 337 -3.55 -0.72 -12.57
N PHE A 338 -3.43 0.36 -13.32
CA PHE A 338 -4.04 0.57 -14.64
C PHE A 338 -2.97 0.74 -15.70
N SER A 339 -3.31 0.42 -16.95
CA SER A 339 -2.46 0.60 -18.13
C SER A 339 -3.21 1.46 -19.13
N PHE A 340 -2.54 2.49 -19.66
CA PHE A 340 -3.06 3.45 -20.64
C PHE A 340 -2.19 3.44 -21.91
N ASP A 341 -2.79 3.26 -23.08
CA ASP A 341 -2.11 3.16 -24.37
C ASP A 341 -2.18 4.44 -25.22
N GLY A 342 -2.62 5.57 -24.63
CA GLY A 342 -2.87 6.83 -25.31
C GLY A 342 -4.35 7.04 -25.69
N LYS A 343 -5.14 5.97 -25.78
CA LYS A 343 -6.57 6.02 -26.13
C LYS A 343 -7.45 5.24 -25.15
N ASN A 344 -6.99 4.12 -24.65
CA ASN A 344 -7.76 3.16 -23.88
C ASN A 344 -7.13 2.91 -22.52
N VAL A 345 -7.98 2.71 -21.50
CA VAL A 345 -7.55 2.33 -20.16
C VAL A 345 -7.99 0.92 -19.84
N LYS A 346 -7.08 0.10 -19.32
CA LYS A 346 -7.34 -1.27 -18.89
C LYS A 346 -6.80 -1.50 -17.48
N ILE A 347 -7.32 -2.51 -16.78
CA ILE A 347 -6.65 -3.00 -15.57
C ILE A 347 -5.35 -3.66 -16.01
N ARG A 348 -4.24 -3.36 -15.33
CA ARG A 348 -2.92 -3.92 -15.62
C ARG A 348 -2.99 -5.46 -15.69
N GLU A 349 -2.47 -6.04 -16.74
CA GLU A 349 -2.57 -7.49 -17.00
C GLU A 349 -2.02 -8.36 -15.87
N LYS A 350 -0.96 -7.91 -15.19
CA LYS A 350 -0.43 -8.58 -13.99
C LYS A 350 -1.47 -8.75 -12.89
N SER A 351 -2.41 -7.81 -12.74
CA SER A 351 -3.47 -7.88 -11.72
C SER A 351 -4.51 -8.94 -12.11
N ILE A 352 -4.86 -9.02 -13.37
CA ILE A 352 -5.77 -10.05 -13.93
C ILE A 352 -5.14 -11.44 -13.79
N TYR A 353 -3.86 -11.58 -14.17
CA TYR A 353 -3.13 -12.83 -14.03
C TYR A 353 -3.07 -13.30 -12.56
N LYS A 354 -2.76 -12.37 -11.64
CA LYS A 354 -2.72 -12.66 -10.20
C LYS A 354 -4.08 -13.12 -9.66
N PHE A 355 -5.17 -12.50 -10.12
CA PHE A 355 -6.53 -12.91 -9.76
C PHE A 355 -6.79 -14.39 -10.12
N TYR A 356 -6.55 -14.79 -11.36
CA TYR A 356 -6.76 -16.18 -11.79
C TYR A 356 -5.78 -17.17 -11.15
N ARG A 357 -4.53 -16.77 -10.97
CA ARG A 357 -3.53 -17.60 -10.29
C ARG A 357 -3.92 -17.90 -8.85
N ASN A 358 -4.33 -16.88 -8.11
CA ASN A 358 -4.76 -17.04 -6.71
C ASN A 358 -6.03 -17.90 -6.61
N ALA A 359 -6.97 -17.75 -7.54
CA ALA A 359 -8.16 -18.59 -7.61
C ALA A 359 -7.79 -20.06 -7.81
N ARG A 360 -6.95 -20.35 -8.82
CA ARG A 360 -6.48 -21.72 -9.11
C ARG A 360 -5.73 -22.34 -7.93
N LYS A 361 -4.84 -21.56 -7.29
CA LYS A 361 -4.10 -22.02 -6.12
C LYS A 361 -5.05 -22.41 -4.98
N LEU A 362 -5.99 -21.52 -4.61
CA LEU A 362 -6.94 -21.81 -3.53
C LEU A 362 -7.83 -23.02 -3.84
N ILE A 363 -8.26 -23.18 -5.09
CA ILE A 363 -9.04 -24.36 -5.53
C ILE A 363 -8.21 -25.63 -5.44
N TYR A 364 -6.97 -25.59 -5.92
CA TYR A 364 -6.05 -26.72 -5.85
C TYR A 364 -5.78 -27.15 -4.41
N ASP A 365 -5.37 -26.22 -3.55
CA ASP A 365 -5.11 -26.48 -2.13
C ASP A 365 -6.36 -27.06 -1.43
N SER A 366 -7.55 -26.56 -1.77
CA SER A 366 -8.82 -27.06 -1.24
C SER A 366 -9.11 -28.49 -1.70
N LYS A 367 -8.82 -28.85 -2.97
CA LYS A 367 -8.95 -30.21 -3.48
C LYS A 367 -7.98 -31.19 -2.81
N VAL A 368 -6.74 -30.75 -2.58
CA VAL A 368 -5.73 -31.56 -1.85
C VAL A 368 -6.21 -31.85 -0.42
N ILE A 369 -6.70 -30.83 0.29
CA ILE A 369 -7.25 -31.00 1.64
C ILE A 369 -8.48 -31.93 1.63
N GLN A 370 -9.38 -31.75 0.66
CA GLN A 370 -10.57 -32.59 0.50
C GLN A 370 -10.19 -34.07 0.35
N LYS A 371 -9.25 -34.37 -0.55
CA LYS A 371 -8.77 -35.74 -0.78
C LYS A 371 -8.09 -36.32 0.46
N ARG A 372 -7.17 -35.56 1.09
CA ARG A 372 -6.42 -36.01 2.27
C ARG A 372 -7.31 -36.31 3.49
N LYS A 373 -8.39 -35.51 3.66
CA LYS A 373 -9.31 -35.64 4.80
C LYS A 373 -10.59 -36.38 4.49
N GLY A 374 -10.78 -36.94 3.29
CA GLY A 374 -12.00 -37.67 2.90
C GLY A 374 -13.27 -36.80 2.94
N LEU A 375 -13.18 -35.47 2.70
CA LEU A 375 -14.32 -34.60 2.87
C LEU A 375 -15.33 -34.72 1.72
N ALA A 376 -16.61 -34.87 2.01
CA ALA A 376 -17.68 -34.91 1.01
C ALA A 376 -17.82 -33.59 0.25
N LYS A 377 -17.57 -32.44 0.92
CA LYS A 377 -17.66 -31.10 0.33
C LYS A 377 -16.29 -30.44 0.22
N LEU A 378 -16.07 -29.68 -0.85
CA LEU A 378 -14.83 -28.92 -1.03
C LEU A 378 -14.64 -27.90 0.12
N PRO A 379 -13.55 -27.96 0.89
CA PRO A 379 -13.25 -26.95 1.89
C PRO A 379 -13.02 -25.59 1.25
N ASN A 380 -13.16 -24.50 2.01
CA ASN A 380 -13.06 -23.12 1.51
C ASN A 380 -14.04 -22.74 0.37
N ARG A 381 -15.07 -23.55 0.09
CA ARG A 381 -16.03 -23.29 -0.97
C ARG A 381 -16.64 -21.87 -0.89
N HIS A 382 -17.06 -21.44 0.31
CA HIS A 382 -17.58 -20.10 0.53
C HIS A 382 -16.56 -19.01 0.17
N LYS A 383 -15.30 -19.19 0.59
CA LYS A 383 -14.20 -18.25 0.28
C LYS A 383 -13.91 -18.19 -1.23
N ILE A 384 -13.91 -19.35 -1.92
CA ILE A 384 -13.71 -19.42 -3.37
C ILE A 384 -14.82 -18.63 -4.08
N TYR A 385 -16.08 -18.86 -3.72
CA TYR A 385 -17.21 -18.20 -4.35
C TYR A 385 -17.22 -16.70 -4.05
N SER A 386 -16.98 -16.30 -2.80
CA SER A 386 -16.97 -14.90 -2.41
C SER A 386 -15.88 -14.09 -3.07
N LEU A 387 -14.68 -14.64 -3.24
CA LEU A 387 -13.54 -13.89 -3.77
C LEU A 387 -13.44 -13.91 -5.30
N TYR A 388 -13.90 -15.00 -5.95
CA TYR A 388 -13.59 -15.24 -7.35
C TYR A 388 -14.81 -15.39 -8.26
N THR A 389 -16.01 -15.20 -7.73
CA THR A 389 -17.26 -15.24 -8.51
C THR A 389 -18.10 -13.99 -8.28
N ASP A 390 -19.20 -13.85 -9.04
CA ASP A 390 -20.15 -12.75 -8.90
C ASP A 390 -21.00 -12.84 -7.62
N PHE A 391 -20.94 -13.95 -6.91
CA PHE A 391 -21.56 -14.13 -5.58
C PHE A 391 -20.83 -13.41 -4.43
N GLY A 392 -19.78 -12.66 -4.72
CA GLY A 392 -18.79 -12.15 -3.81
C GLY A 392 -19.22 -11.04 -2.85
N ARG A 393 -20.51 -10.74 -2.70
CA ARG A 393 -20.98 -9.83 -1.65
C ARG A 393 -21.61 -10.63 -0.52
N SER A 394 -20.82 -10.90 0.52
CA SER A 394 -21.35 -11.38 1.79
C SER A 394 -20.95 -10.43 2.90
N LYS A 395 -21.57 -10.56 4.09
CA LYS A 395 -21.18 -9.82 5.30
C LYS A 395 -19.68 -9.92 5.60
N TYR A 396 -19.06 -11.07 5.26
CA TYR A 396 -17.64 -11.34 5.52
C TYR A 396 -16.70 -10.89 4.39
N TYR A 397 -17.22 -10.75 3.16
CA TYR A 397 -16.44 -10.33 1.99
C TYR A 397 -17.22 -9.27 1.21
N PRO A 398 -17.28 -8.03 1.72
CA PRO A 398 -18.10 -6.96 1.14
C PRO A 398 -17.62 -6.53 -0.25
N SER A 399 -16.37 -6.85 -0.60
CA SER A 399 -15.79 -6.53 -1.91
C SER A 399 -14.81 -7.61 -2.37
N ASN A 400 -14.73 -7.80 -3.69
CA ASN A 400 -13.75 -8.66 -4.33
C ASN A 400 -13.15 -7.98 -5.57
N PHE A 401 -12.28 -8.68 -6.30
CA PHE A 401 -11.66 -8.12 -7.49
C PHE A 401 -12.65 -7.79 -8.61
N ILE A 402 -13.77 -8.51 -8.70
CA ILE A 402 -14.83 -8.23 -9.68
C ILE A 402 -15.55 -6.94 -9.34
N SER A 403 -15.89 -6.73 -8.07
CA SER A 403 -16.50 -5.47 -7.62
C SER A 403 -15.53 -4.29 -7.75
N TYR A 404 -14.23 -4.52 -7.56
CA TYR A 404 -13.19 -3.54 -7.85
C TYR A 404 -13.17 -3.17 -9.34
N ALA A 405 -13.19 -4.16 -10.25
CA ALA A 405 -13.20 -3.92 -11.69
C ALA A 405 -14.47 -3.17 -12.14
N LYS A 406 -15.65 -3.51 -11.58
CA LYS A 406 -16.92 -2.78 -11.85
C LYS A 406 -16.82 -1.32 -11.41
N ARG A 407 -16.27 -1.06 -10.22
CA ARG A 407 -16.08 0.29 -9.71
C ARG A 407 -15.05 1.06 -10.56
N ALA A 408 -13.97 0.43 -10.95
CA ALA A 408 -12.98 1.04 -11.83
C ALA A 408 -13.59 1.43 -13.18
N GLN A 409 -14.31 0.50 -13.83
CA GLN A 409 -15.02 0.78 -15.07
C GLN A 409 -15.97 1.99 -14.94
N HIS A 410 -16.75 2.03 -13.86
CA HIS A 410 -17.69 3.13 -13.61
C HIS A 410 -16.98 4.49 -13.41
N ILE A 411 -15.87 4.52 -12.67
CA ILE A 411 -15.12 5.76 -12.41
C ILE A 411 -14.44 6.26 -13.70
N PHE A 412 -13.79 5.37 -14.44
CA PHE A 412 -13.13 5.76 -15.69
C PHE A 412 -14.12 6.20 -16.76
N ASN A 413 -15.29 5.58 -16.86
CA ASN A 413 -16.34 6.03 -17.80
C ASN A 413 -16.84 7.46 -17.51
N LYS A 414 -16.70 7.94 -16.27
CA LYS A 414 -17.10 9.32 -15.90
C LYS A 414 -16.02 10.37 -16.18
N ILE A 415 -14.77 9.99 -16.05
CA ILE A 415 -13.63 10.90 -16.03
C ILE A 415 -12.82 10.81 -17.33
N SER A 416 -12.56 9.61 -17.79
CA SER A 416 -11.77 9.35 -18.99
C SER A 416 -12.66 8.71 -20.07
N PRO A 417 -12.57 9.20 -21.32
CA PRO A 417 -13.63 8.99 -22.28
C PRO A 417 -13.71 7.58 -22.85
N ASN A 418 -12.70 6.76 -22.73
CA ASN A 418 -12.74 5.56 -23.55
C ASN A 418 -12.28 4.28 -22.86
N THR A 419 -13.09 3.79 -21.97
CA THR A 419 -12.90 2.44 -21.44
C THR A 419 -13.77 1.39 -22.16
N ASN A 420 -14.87 1.78 -22.80
CA ASN A 420 -15.79 0.91 -23.59
C ASN A 420 -15.97 -0.50 -22.99
N ASN A 421 -16.21 -0.61 -21.69
CA ASN A 421 -16.25 -1.87 -20.94
C ASN A 421 -14.96 -2.73 -20.99
N LEU A 422 -13.83 -2.17 -21.40
CA LEU A 422 -12.57 -2.91 -21.53
C LEU A 422 -12.13 -3.62 -20.26
N MET A 423 -12.32 -2.98 -19.10
CA MET A 423 -11.94 -3.57 -17.80
C MET A 423 -12.81 -4.78 -17.44
N LEU A 424 -14.11 -4.74 -17.76
CA LEU A 424 -15.01 -5.87 -17.57
C LEU A 424 -14.79 -6.96 -18.62
N ALA A 425 -14.45 -6.59 -19.84
CA ALA A 425 -14.09 -7.53 -20.89
C ALA A 425 -12.88 -8.41 -20.52
N GLN A 426 -11.89 -7.86 -19.79
CA GLN A 426 -10.77 -8.62 -19.27
C GLN A 426 -11.20 -9.78 -18.33
N LEU A 427 -12.36 -9.67 -17.69
CA LEU A 427 -12.95 -10.66 -16.79
C LEU A 427 -14.11 -11.46 -17.43
N LYS A 428 -14.42 -11.26 -18.72
CA LYS A 428 -15.56 -11.88 -19.41
C LYS A 428 -15.63 -13.39 -19.21
N ASN A 429 -14.52 -14.08 -19.30
CA ASN A 429 -14.45 -15.55 -19.21
C ASN A 429 -14.22 -16.09 -17.78
N ARG A 430 -14.39 -15.26 -16.73
CA ARG A 430 -14.10 -15.63 -15.33
C ARG A 430 -14.86 -16.87 -14.87
N LYS A 431 -16.17 -16.95 -15.16
CA LYS A 431 -17.01 -18.09 -14.75
C LYS A 431 -16.45 -19.39 -15.34
N LYS A 432 -16.27 -19.43 -16.66
CA LYS A 432 -15.74 -20.61 -17.39
C LYS A 432 -14.36 -21.05 -16.84
N LYS A 433 -13.45 -20.09 -16.58
CA LYS A 433 -12.11 -20.36 -16.02
C LYS A 433 -12.15 -20.92 -14.61
N ILE A 434 -13.08 -20.45 -13.75
CA ILE A 434 -13.23 -20.94 -12.37
C ILE A 434 -13.92 -22.31 -12.35
N GLU A 435 -14.95 -22.53 -13.17
CA GLU A 435 -15.63 -23.82 -13.33
C GLU A 435 -14.67 -24.89 -13.84
N SER A 436 -13.84 -24.57 -14.84
CA SER A 436 -12.79 -25.47 -15.32
C SER A 436 -11.80 -25.86 -14.20
N ALA A 437 -11.39 -24.91 -13.36
CA ALA A 437 -10.51 -25.20 -12.22
C ALA A 437 -11.21 -26.03 -11.13
N LEU A 438 -12.49 -25.82 -10.88
CA LEU A 438 -13.30 -26.60 -9.94
C LEU A 438 -13.59 -28.02 -10.45
N GLY A 439 -13.76 -28.21 -11.76
CA GLY A 439 -14.18 -29.44 -12.40
C GLY A 439 -15.70 -29.66 -12.40
N TYR A 440 -16.47 -28.65 -12.02
CA TYR A 440 -17.94 -28.65 -12.05
C TYR A 440 -18.52 -27.26 -12.29
N ARG A 441 -19.79 -27.21 -12.72
CA ARG A 441 -20.48 -25.94 -12.96
C ARG A 441 -20.95 -25.27 -11.68
N ILE A 442 -20.85 -23.95 -11.62
CA ILE A 442 -21.38 -23.14 -10.53
C ILE A 442 -22.83 -22.80 -10.87
N HIS A 443 -23.76 -23.38 -10.13
CA HIS A 443 -25.16 -23.01 -10.23
C HIS A 443 -25.43 -21.73 -9.45
N SER A 444 -25.71 -20.64 -10.15
CA SER A 444 -26.19 -19.40 -9.58
C SER A 444 -27.71 -19.43 -9.53
N ARG A 445 -28.31 -19.40 -8.36
CA ARG A 445 -29.65 -18.82 -8.26
C ARG A 445 -29.47 -17.34 -8.58
N ILE A 446 -29.95 -16.91 -9.73
CA ILE A 446 -30.14 -15.50 -10.03
C ILE A 446 -31.26 -15.06 -9.09
N GLU A 447 -30.94 -14.41 -7.98
CA GLU A 447 -31.94 -13.57 -7.33
C GLU A 447 -32.31 -12.51 -8.36
N LYS A 448 -33.54 -12.63 -8.90
CA LYS A 448 -34.16 -11.56 -9.65
C LYS A 448 -34.14 -10.37 -8.70
N SER A 449 -33.30 -9.39 -8.97
CA SER A 449 -33.40 -8.09 -8.32
C SER A 449 -34.80 -7.57 -8.61
N ASN A 450 -35.65 -7.58 -7.61
CA ASN A 450 -36.86 -6.80 -7.68
C ASN A 450 -36.43 -5.35 -7.95
N LYS A 451 -37.03 -4.82 -9.01
CA LYS A 451 -36.88 -3.47 -9.55
C LYS A 451 -37.05 -2.39 -8.49
#